data_c0ba56bb4a2bdc7fe04aad07cf7f4ecf
#
_entry.id   c0ba56bb4a2bdc7fe04aad07cf7f4ecf
#
_cell.length_a   1.000
_cell.length_b   1.000
_cell.length_c   1.000
_cell.angle_alpha   90.00
_cell.angle_beta   90.00
_cell.angle_gamma   90.00
#
_symmetry.space_group_name_H-M   'P 1'
#
loop_
_entity.id
_entity.type
_entity.pdbx_description
1 polymer ?
#
loop_
_entity_poly.entity_id
_entity_poly.type
_entity_poly.pdbx_seq_one_letter_code
_entity_poly.pdbx_strand_id
1 'polypeptide(L)'
;MPEGPASAVTYPGDVSRIVVLDYGSGNLRSAERALRRVGADVTVTADRHAALEADGLVVPGVGAFAACMAGLNAVDGPSIIDHRLAGGRPVLGICVGMQVLFDRGVEWDERTDGCAQWPGTVERLKADVLPHMGWNTVSAPVGSTLFAGLDADTRFYFVHSFGVRRWEMEVSTAIRPPLVTWANHGEDFVAAVENGALSATQFHPEKSGDAGAAVLRNWLRDVVG
;
A
#
# COMPACT_ATOMS: atom_id res chain seq x y z
N MET A 1 17.27 -44.13 22.85
CA MET A 1 15.97 -43.60 22.47
C MET A 1 16.15 -42.18 22.04
N PRO A 2 16.08 -41.78 20.78
CA PRO A 2 16.12 -40.40 20.37
C PRO A 2 14.72 -39.80 20.58
N GLU A 3 14.68 -38.68 21.30
CA GLU A 3 13.48 -37.86 21.48
C GLU A 3 13.07 -37.28 20.12
N GLY A 4 11.80 -37.48 19.74
CA GLY A 4 11.22 -36.95 18.53
C GLY A 4 11.09 -35.42 18.60
N PRO A 5 10.98 -34.72 17.46
CA PRO A 5 10.90 -33.28 17.43
C PRO A 5 9.64 -32.80 18.18
N ALA A 6 9.83 -31.88 19.10
CA ALA A 6 8.76 -31.21 19.82
C ALA A 6 7.82 -30.55 18.77
N SER A 7 6.57 -30.96 18.77
CA SER A 7 5.52 -30.31 17.99
C SER A 7 5.42 -28.86 18.44
N ALA A 8 5.63 -27.93 17.52
CA ALA A 8 5.40 -26.52 17.77
C ALA A 8 3.94 -26.35 18.22
N VAL A 9 3.76 -25.92 19.44
CA VAL A 9 2.46 -25.47 19.98
C VAL A 9 2.13 -24.19 19.23
N THR A 10 1.27 -24.28 18.23
CA THR A 10 0.63 -23.11 17.63
C THR A 10 -0.33 -22.56 18.68
N TYR A 11 0.06 -21.48 19.34
CA TYR A 11 -0.90 -20.64 20.04
C TYR A 11 -1.94 -20.15 19.03
N PRO A 12 -3.25 -20.03 19.38
CA PRO A 12 -4.21 -19.37 18.50
C PRO A 12 -3.67 -17.96 18.26
N GLY A 13 -3.27 -17.69 17.00
CA GLY A 13 -2.51 -16.50 16.64
C GLY A 13 -3.24 -15.25 17.08
N ASP A 14 -2.51 -14.32 17.69
CA ASP A 14 -2.99 -12.98 17.95
C ASP A 14 -3.49 -12.41 16.63
N VAL A 15 -4.78 -12.04 16.59
CA VAL A 15 -5.40 -11.44 15.40
C VAL A 15 -4.76 -10.06 15.22
N SER A 16 -4.12 -9.83 14.07
CA SER A 16 -3.44 -8.56 13.80
C SER A 16 -4.41 -7.39 13.92
N ARG A 17 -4.08 -6.44 14.79
CA ARG A 17 -4.84 -5.20 15.00
C ARG A 17 -4.42 -4.19 13.94
N ILE A 18 -5.32 -3.91 13.01
CA ILE A 18 -5.07 -3.01 11.89
C ILE A 18 -5.87 -1.72 12.09
N VAL A 19 -5.20 -0.60 11.95
CA VAL A 19 -5.87 0.69 11.82
C VAL A 19 -5.95 1.09 10.35
N VAL A 20 -7.16 1.40 9.89
CA VAL A 20 -7.41 2.12 8.65
C VAL A 20 -7.53 3.60 9.03
N LEU A 21 -6.58 4.41 8.57
CA LEU A 21 -6.52 5.83 8.93
C LEU A 21 -7.66 6.61 8.30
N ASP A 22 -8.49 7.21 9.13
CA ASP A 22 -9.59 8.08 8.70
C ASP A 22 -9.12 9.54 8.68
N TYR A 23 -8.74 10.02 7.52
CA TYR A 23 -8.34 11.40 7.30
C TYR A 23 -9.28 12.15 6.34
N GLY A 24 -10.54 11.68 6.25
CA GLY A 24 -11.56 12.27 5.38
C GLY A 24 -11.51 11.79 3.93
N SER A 25 -10.61 10.86 3.57
CA SER A 25 -10.62 10.20 2.26
C SER A 25 -11.70 9.10 2.22
N GLY A 26 -12.27 8.88 1.05
CA GLY A 26 -13.34 7.87 0.89
C GLY A 26 -12.84 6.42 0.82
N ASN A 27 -13.80 5.50 0.68
CA ASN A 27 -13.60 4.05 0.52
C ASN A 27 -13.07 3.28 1.76
N LEU A 28 -13.04 3.91 2.94
CA LEU A 28 -12.59 3.31 4.20
C LEU A 28 -13.32 2.00 4.51
N ARG A 29 -14.65 1.96 4.32
CA ARG A 29 -15.47 0.79 4.60
C ARG A 29 -15.16 -0.42 3.72
N SER A 30 -14.71 -0.18 2.49
CA SER A 30 -14.31 -1.28 1.60
C SER A 30 -12.97 -1.87 2.05
N ALA A 31 -12.00 -1.04 2.42
CA ALA A 31 -10.73 -1.47 3.00
C ALA A 31 -10.96 -2.25 4.31
N GLU A 32 -11.79 -1.71 5.23
CA GLU A 32 -12.17 -2.37 6.48
C GLU A 32 -12.73 -3.78 6.23
N ARG A 33 -13.75 -3.89 5.36
CA ARG A 33 -14.38 -5.19 5.06
C ARG A 33 -13.40 -6.18 4.43
N ALA A 34 -12.54 -5.72 3.53
CA ALA A 34 -11.57 -6.58 2.87
C ALA A 34 -10.52 -7.12 3.86
N LEU A 35 -10.02 -6.27 4.76
CA LEU A 35 -9.07 -6.66 5.80
C LEU A 35 -9.69 -7.62 6.81
N ARG A 36 -10.93 -7.36 7.26
CA ARG A 36 -11.67 -8.29 8.13
C ARG A 36 -11.93 -9.65 7.46
N ARG A 37 -12.22 -9.65 6.16
CA ARG A 37 -12.39 -10.90 5.39
C ARG A 37 -11.13 -11.78 5.40
N VAL A 38 -9.97 -11.19 5.48
CA VAL A 38 -8.68 -11.92 5.52
C VAL A 38 -8.16 -12.17 6.94
N GLY A 39 -8.98 -11.87 7.97
CA GLY A 39 -8.74 -12.27 9.35
C GLY A 39 -8.18 -11.18 10.28
N ALA A 40 -8.08 -9.93 9.84
CA ALA A 40 -7.62 -8.84 10.68
C ALA A 40 -8.72 -8.30 11.62
N ASP A 41 -8.33 -7.84 12.81
CA ASP A 41 -9.14 -6.97 13.66
C ASP A 41 -8.92 -5.51 13.23
N VAL A 42 -9.98 -4.86 12.76
CA VAL A 42 -9.85 -3.57 12.07
C VAL A 42 -10.60 -2.47 12.80
N THR A 43 -9.87 -1.39 13.10
CA THR A 43 -10.42 -0.13 13.59
C THR A 43 -10.24 0.97 12.54
N VAL A 44 -11.31 1.70 12.22
CA VAL A 44 -11.25 2.90 11.36
C VAL A 44 -11.26 4.11 12.28
N THR A 45 -10.18 4.89 12.29
CA THR A 45 -10.03 6.02 13.20
C THR A 45 -8.99 7.02 12.73
N ALA A 46 -9.15 8.30 13.15
CA ALA A 46 -8.14 9.35 13.01
C ALA A 46 -7.25 9.46 14.27
N ASP A 47 -7.48 8.63 15.28
CA ASP A 47 -6.74 8.70 16.55
C ASP A 47 -5.27 8.33 16.34
N ARG A 48 -4.39 9.31 16.65
CA ARG A 48 -2.94 9.16 16.48
C ARG A 48 -2.38 8.00 17.32
N HIS A 49 -2.82 7.86 18.57
CA HIS A 49 -2.30 6.83 19.45
C HIS A 49 -2.68 5.43 18.93
N ALA A 50 -3.93 5.23 18.56
CA ALA A 50 -4.38 3.99 17.95
C ALA A 50 -3.59 3.66 16.67
N ALA A 51 -3.37 4.67 15.80
CA ALA A 51 -2.59 4.49 14.58
C ALA A 51 -1.12 4.13 14.83
N LEU A 52 -0.50 4.66 15.89
CA LEU A 52 0.88 4.33 16.25
C LEU A 52 1.01 2.96 16.90
N GLU A 53 0.04 2.52 17.70
CA GLU A 53 0.11 1.27 18.48
C GLU A 53 -0.46 0.04 17.75
N ALA A 54 -1.16 0.23 16.62
CA ALA A 54 -1.64 -0.89 15.82
C ALA A 54 -0.49 -1.75 15.29
N ASP A 55 -0.75 -3.02 15.03
CA ASP A 55 0.22 -3.92 14.42
C ASP A 55 0.51 -3.48 12.96
N GLY A 56 -0.52 -3.06 12.22
CA GLY A 56 -0.40 -2.48 10.89
C GLY A 56 -1.26 -1.24 10.68
N LEU A 57 -0.80 -0.32 9.83
CA LEU A 57 -1.52 0.89 9.41
C LEU A 57 -1.86 0.82 7.93
N VAL A 58 -3.11 1.05 7.57
CA VAL A 58 -3.54 1.20 6.18
C VAL A 58 -3.92 2.64 5.91
N VAL A 59 -3.35 3.20 4.85
CA VAL A 59 -3.61 4.57 4.36
C VAL A 59 -4.31 4.45 3.00
N PRO A 60 -5.65 4.34 2.97
CA PRO A 60 -6.37 4.33 1.71
C PRO A 60 -6.52 5.76 1.19
N GLY A 61 -6.62 5.94 -0.11
CA GLY A 61 -6.86 7.26 -0.70
C GLY A 61 -7.69 7.19 -1.96
N VAL A 62 -8.59 8.14 -2.14
CA VAL A 62 -9.36 8.35 -3.37
C VAL A 62 -9.54 9.84 -3.65
N GLY A 63 -9.74 10.19 -4.91
CA GLY A 63 -9.92 11.59 -5.32
C GLY A 63 -8.61 12.26 -5.69
N ALA A 64 -8.51 13.56 -5.49
CA ALA A 64 -7.34 14.35 -5.86
C ALA A 64 -6.20 14.23 -4.84
N PHE A 65 -4.96 14.24 -5.34
CA PHE A 65 -3.75 14.18 -4.51
C PHE A 65 -3.72 15.29 -3.45
N ALA A 66 -3.98 16.55 -3.85
CA ALA A 66 -3.97 17.69 -2.94
C ALA A 66 -5.03 17.54 -1.82
N ALA A 67 -6.22 17.05 -2.14
CA ALA A 67 -7.26 16.81 -1.15
C ALA A 67 -6.88 15.72 -0.15
N CYS A 68 -6.26 14.63 -0.62
CA CYS A 68 -5.73 13.58 0.25
C CYS A 68 -4.62 14.10 1.15
N MET A 69 -3.68 14.88 0.64
CA MET A 69 -2.62 15.49 1.45
C MET A 69 -3.17 16.48 2.49
N ALA A 70 -4.16 17.30 2.12
CA ALA A 70 -4.80 18.20 3.07
C ALA A 70 -5.46 17.45 4.22
N GLY A 71 -6.22 16.39 3.93
CA GLY A 71 -6.82 15.52 4.94
C GLY A 71 -5.77 14.81 5.80
N LEU A 72 -4.73 14.26 5.17
CA LEU A 72 -3.65 13.57 5.87
C LEU A 72 -2.88 14.49 6.82
N ASN A 73 -2.59 15.73 6.39
CA ASN A 73 -1.97 16.76 7.23
C ASN A 73 -2.87 17.15 8.42
N ALA A 74 -4.18 17.21 8.23
CA ALA A 74 -5.12 17.58 9.31
C ALA A 74 -5.13 16.58 10.48
N VAL A 75 -4.73 15.33 10.26
CA VAL A 75 -4.62 14.28 11.29
C VAL A 75 -3.17 13.94 11.64
N ASP A 76 -2.20 14.79 11.26
CA ASP A 76 -0.76 14.56 11.45
C ASP A 76 -0.26 13.24 10.82
N GLY A 77 -0.91 12.83 9.73
CA GLY A 77 -0.67 11.57 9.03
C GLY A 77 0.76 11.35 8.56
N PRO A 78 1.45 12.33 7.94
CA PRO A 78 2.85 12.18 7.56
C PRO A 78 3.74 11.83 8.76
N SER A 79 3.59 12.50 9.90
CA SER A 79 4.33 12.22 11.13
C SER A 79 3.99 10.83 11.70
N ILE A 80 2.74 10.38 11.61
CA ILE A 80 2.34 9.01 12.01
C ILE A 80 3.08 7.99 11.15
N ILE A 81 3.09 8.18 9.82
CA ILE A 81 3.78 7.28 8.88
C ILE A 81 5.28 7.23 9.21
N ASP A 82 5.94 8.38 9.35
CA ASP A 82 7.36 8.48 9.67
C ASP A 82 7.72 7.73 10.97
N HIS A 83 6.96 7.94 12.05
CA HIS A 83 7.19 7.26 13.33
C HIS A 83 7.03 5.75 13.23
N ARG A 84 6.02 5.28 12.48
CA ARG A 84 5.82 3.85 12.28
C ARG A 84 6.97 3.23 11.52
N LEU A 85 7.40 3.85 10.43
CA LEU A 85 8.49 3.36 9.60
C LEU A 85 9.83 3.39 10.33
N ALA A 86 10.11 4.45 11.11
CA ALA A 86 11.29 4.51 11.97
C ALA A 86 11.32 3.39 13.02
N GLY A 87 10.16 2.94 13.47
CA GLY A 87 9.99 1.80 14.37
C GLY A 87 9.88 0.44 13.68
N GLY A 88 10.03 0.37 12.35
CA GLY A 88 9.86 -0.87 11.58
C GLY A 88 8.42 -1.39 11.54
N ARG A 89 7.43 -0.55 11.86
CA ARG A 89 6.02 -0.95 11.94
C ARG A 89 5.32 -0.85 10.58
N PRO A 90 4.63 -1.89 10.11
CA PRO A 90 4.07 -1.96 8.78
C PRO A 90 3.05 -0.87 8.45
N VAL A 91 3.18 -0.33 7.21
CA VAL A 91 2.26 0.63 6.60
C VAL A 91 1.92 0.15 5.19
N LEU A 92 0.63 0.22 4.82
CA LEU A 92 0.14 -0.08 3.47
C LEU A 92 -0.60 1.13 2.89
N GLY A 93 -0.06 1.74 1.83
CA GLY A 93 -0.74 2.75 1.02
C GLY A 93 -1.61 2.12 -0.07
N ILE A 94 -2.84 2.60 -0.29
CA ILE A 94 -3.73 2.08 -1.34
C ILE A 94 -4.19 3.22 -2.25
N CYS A 95 -3.99 3.08 -3.56
CA CYS A 95 -4.36 4.02 -4.62
C CYS A 95 -3.78 5.42 -4.39
N VAL A 96 -4.57 6.47 -4.14
CA VAL A 96 -4.01 7.79 -3.79
C VAL A 96 -3.23 7.73 -2.49
N GLY A 97 -3.56 6.79 -1.57
CA GLY A 97 -2.75 6.51 -0.38
C GLY A 97 -1.33 6.01 -0.69
N MET A 98 -1.11 5.33 -1.83
CA MET A 98 0.24 5.06 -2.35
C MET A 98 0.86 6.34 -2.92
N GLN A 99 0.09 7.09 -3.69
CA GLN A 99 0.60 8.28 -4.39
C GLN A 99 1.16 9.32 -3.43
N VAL A 100 0.46 9.58 -2.30
CA VAL A 100 0.90 10.57 -1.30
C VAL A 100 2.19 10.19 -0.58
N LEU A 101 2.68 8.95 -0.71
CA LEU A 101 3.97 8.52 -0.16
C LEU A 101 5.18 9.02 -0.99
N PHE A 102 4.96 9.46 -2.23
CA PHE A 102 6.00 10.04 -3.07
C PHE A 102 6.28 11.51 -2.70
N ASP A 103 7.34 12.10 -3.29
CA ASP A 103 7.73 13.49 -3.03
C ASP A 103 6.61 14.48 -3.33
N ARG A 104 5.88 14.26 -4.43
CA ARG A 104 4.90 15.24 -4.91
C ARG A 104 3.89 14.64 -5.89
N GLY A 105 2.75 15.32 -5.99
CA GLY A 105 1.79 15.17 -7.07
C GLY A 105 1.69 16.43 -7.92
N VAL A 106 1.49 16.25 -9.23
CA VAL A 106 1.18 17.33 -10.18
C VAL A 106 -0.13 16.99 -10.88
N GLU A 107 -1.20 17.66 -10.47
CA GLU A 107 -2.53 17.49 -11.04
C GLU A 107 -3.00 18.83 -11.58
N TRP A 108 -3.36 18.90 -12.87
CA TRP A 108 -3.89 20.11 -13.52
C TRP A 108 -3.03 21.37 -13.28
N ASP A 109 -1.69 21.24 -13.42
CA ASP A 109 -0.69 22.28 -13.18
C ASP A 109 -0.56 22.73 -11.69
N GLU A 110 -1.29 22.11 -10.78
CA GLU A 110 -1.11 22.29 -9.34
C GLU A 110 -0.09 21.29 -8.81
N ARG A 111 0.96 21.79 -8.16
CA ARG A 111 1.96 20.98 -7.46
C ARG A 111 1.64 20.94 -5.97
N THR A 112 1.56 19.74 -5.43
CA THR A 112 1.39 19.48 -4.00
C THR A 112 2.50 18.56 -3.52
N ASP A 113 3.17 18.91 -2.42
CA ASP A 113 4.18 18.06 -1.81
C ASP A 113 3.50 16.87 -1.09
N GLY A 114 4.12 15.68 -1.18
CA GLY A 114 3.68 14.45 -0.53
C GLY A 114 4.42 14.16 0.77
N CYS A 115 4.40 12.90 1.21
CA CYS A 115 5.07 12.44 2.44
C CYS A 115 6.56 12.15 2.23
N ALA A 116 7.08 12.23 1.02
CA ALA A 116 8.49 12.07 0.65
C ALA A 116 9.15 10.77 1.17
N GLN A 117 8.39 9.67 1.24
CA GLN A 117 8.95 8.36 1.58
C GLN A 117 9.76 7.78 0.41
N TRP A 118 9.38 8.12 -0.81
CA TRP A 118 10.09 7.77 -2.03
C TRP A 118 10.24 8.98 -2.95
N PRO A 119 11.41 9.16 -3.59
CA PRO A 119 11.56 10.19 -4.62
C PRO A 119 10.66 9.87 -5.81
N GLY A 120 10.15 10.90 -6.45
CA GLY A 120 9.34 10.76 -7.65
C GLY A 120 8.12 11.67 -7.66
N THR A 121 7.53 11.75 -8.83
CA THR A 121 6.37 12.61 -9.09
C THR A 121 5.18 11.77 -9.55
N VAL A 122 4.04 11.97 -8.90
CA VAL A 122 2.74 11.50 -9.39
C VAL A 122 2.24 12.48 -10.42
N GLU A 123 2.07 12.02 -11.65
CA GLU A 123 1.65 12.85 -12.78
C GLU A 123 0.62 12.14 -13.65
N ARG A 124 -0.05 12.88 -14.52
CA ARG A 124 -1.04 12.30 -15.42
C ARG A 124 -0.42 11.27 -16.37
N LEU A 125 -1.01 10.07 -16.45
CA LEU A 125 -0.57 9.04 -17.39
C LEU A 125 -0.77 9.48 -18.83
N LYS A 126 0.11 9.02 -19.73
CA LYS A 126 0.03 9.20 -21.17
C LYS A 126 -0.65 7.99 -21.79
N ALA A 127 -1.97 8.02 -21.84
CA ALA A 127 -2.78 6.97 -22.44
C ALA A 127 -3.92 7.59 -23.24
N ASP A 128 -4.36 6.89 -24.29
CA ASP A 128 -5.46 7.34 -25.15
C ASP A 128 -6.79 7.40 -24.39
N VAL A 129 -6.95 6.51 -23.39
CA VAL A 129 -8.16 6.42 -22.57
C VAL A 129 -7.80 6.59 -21.12
N LEU A 130 -8.35 7.61 -20.47
CA LEU A 130 -8.25 7.86 -19.03
C LEU A 130 -9.65 8.14 -18.45
N PRO A 131 -9.93 7.70 -17.23
CA PRO A 131 -9.02 6.99 -16.31
C PRO A 131 -8.66 5.59 -16.79
N HIS A 132 -7.50 5.06 -16.36
CA HIS A 132 -7.25 3.64 -16.35
C HIS A 132 -8.25 3.00 -15.38
N MET A 133 -9.33 2.46 -15.91
CA MET A 133 -10.42 1.87 -15.13
C MET A 133 -10.70 0.45 -15.62
N GLY A 134 -10.51 -0.52 -14.72
CA GLY A 134 -10.76 -1.93 -15.02
C GLY A 134 -9.70 -2.87 -14.47
N TRP A 135 -9.71 -4.08 -15.00
CA TRP A 135 -8.84 -5.17 -14.59
C TRP A 135 -7.58 -5.21 -15.44
N ASN A 136 -6.42 -5.21 -14.78
CA ASN A 136 -5.12 -5.27 -15.46
C ASN A 136 -4.16 -6.19 -14.69
N THR A 137 -3.17 -6.73 -15.39
CA THR A 137 -2.07 -7.51 -14.82
C THR A 137 -0.95 -6.61 -14.32
N VAL A 138 -0.07 -7.18 -13.51
CA VAL A 138 1.12 -6.49 -13.02
C VAL A 138 2.37 -7.36 -13.24
N SER A 139 3.51 -6.73 -13.37
CA SER A 139 4.82 -7.38 -13.44
C SER A 139 5.55 -7.20 -12.12
N ALA A 140 5.34 -8.16 -11.20
CA ALA A 140 6.02 -8.17 -9.90
C ALA A 140 7.45 -8.71 -10.03
N PRO A 141 8.43 -8.11 -9.34
CA PRO A 141 9.80 -8.62 -9.34
C PRO A 141 9.92 -9.92 -8.54
N VAL A 142 10.95 -10.70 -8.85
CA VAL A 142 11.29 -11.90 -8.07
C VAL A 142 11.58 -11.51 -6.61
N GLY A 143 11.00 -12.23 -5.67
CA GLY A 143 11.14 -11.97 -4.24
C GLY A 143 10.11 -11.01 -3.65
N SER A 144 9.11 -10.59 -4.45
CA SER A 144 7.96 -9.87 -3.92
C SER A 144 7.18 -10.74 -2.94
N THR A 145 6.91 -10.21 -1.75
CA THR A 145 6.08 -10.86 -0.72
C THR A 145 4.60 -10.58 -0.95
N LEU A 146 4.24 -9.37 -1.37
CA LEU A 146 2.84 -9.01 -1.67
C LEU A 146 2.21 -9.91 -2.73
N PHE A 147 2.97 -10.31 -3.75
CA PHE A 147 2.48 -11.13 -4.86
C PHE A 147 2.85 -12.61 -4.73
N ALA A 148 3.33 -13.05 -3.56
CA ALA A 148 3.68 -14.45 -3.34
C ALA A 148 2.48 -15.38 -3.57
N GLY A 149 2.68 -16.41 -4.39
CA GLY A 149 1.66 -17.41 -4.72
C GLY A 149 0.60 -16.96 -5.72
N LEU A 150 0.80 -15.81 -6.37
CA LEU A 150 -0.06 -15.31 -7.45
C LEU A 150 0.60 -15.54 -8.82
N ASP A 151 -0.21 -15.93 -9.80
CA ASP A 151 0.25 -16.13 -11.17
C ASP A 151 0.44 -14.81 -11.91
N ALA A 152 1.30 -14.79 -12.93
CA ALA A 152 1.64 -13.58 -13.69
C ALA A 152 0.44 -12.98 -14.46
N ASP A 153 -0.59 -13.77 -14.75
CA ASP A 153 -1.81 -13.35 -15.42
C ASP A 153 -2.91 -12.92 -14.43
N THR A 154 -2.62 -12.93 -13.12
CA THR A 154 -3.53 -12.44 -12.09
C THR A 154 -3.86 -10.97 -12.32
N ARG A 155 -5.15 -10.65 -12.26
CA ARG A 155 -5.64 -9.30 -12.53
C ARG A 155 -6.09 -8.60 -11.28
N PHE A 156 -5.81 -7.28 -11.23
CA PHE A 156 -6.20 -6.36 -10.16
C PHE A 156 -7.03 -5.22 -10.72
N TYR A 157 -7.90 -4.65 -9.89
CA TYR A 157 -8.77 -3.55 -10.29
C TYR A 157 -8.09 -2.21 -10.08
N PHE A 158 -7.96 -1.46 -11.15
CA PHE A 158 -7.42 -0.09 -11.18
C PHE A 158 -8.52 0.92 -11.45
N VAL A 159 -8.39 2.11 -10.89
CA VAL A 159 -9.17 3.30 -11.26
C VAL A 159 -8.38 4.55 -10.91
N HIS A 160 -7.59 5.05 -11.86
CA HIS A 160 -6.77 6.24 -11.68
C HIS A 160 -6.42 6.89 -13.03
N SER A 161 -6.15 8.20 -13.03
CA SER A 161 -5.63 8.94 -14.19
C SER A 161 -4.20 9.41 -13.97
N PHE A 162 -3.74 9.40 -12.73
CA PHE A 162 -2.42 9.82 -12.30
C PHE A 162 -1.68 8.66 -11.69
N GLY A 163 -0.35 8.67 -11.78
CA GLY A 163 0.51 7.63 -11.24
C GLY A 163 1.98 7.99 -11.38
N VAL A 164 2.85 7.18 -10.79
CA VAL A 164 4.30 7.33 -10.90
C VAL A 164 4.79 6.60 -12.14
N ARG A 165 5.35 7.34 -13.08
CA ARG A 165 5.78 6.83 -14.39
C ARG A 165 7.25 6.45 -14.44
N ARG A 166 8.02 6.88 -13.44
CA ARG A 166 9.47 6.62 -13.33
C ARG A 166 9.81 6.32 -11.88
N TRP A 167 10.72 5.38 -11.69
CA TRP A 167 11.31 5.12 -10.39
C TRP A 167 12.63 5.90 -10.28
N GLU A 168 12.71 6.85 -9.36
CA GLU A 168 13.81 7.81 -9.28
C GLU A 168 14.76 7.54 -8.09
N MET A 169 14.48 6.51 -7.28
CA MET A 169 15.35 6.18 -6.16
C MET A 169 16.64 5.51 -6.66
N GLU A 170 17.77 6.11 -6.35
CA GLU A 170 19.08 5.49 -6.60
C GLU A 170 19.31 4.32 -5.64
N VAL A 171 19.78 3.21 -6.19
CA VAL A 171 20.08 2.01 -5.41
C VAL A 171 21.45 2.14 -4.78
N SER A 172 21.50 2.23 -3.45
CA SER A 172 22.75 2.10 -2.69
C SER A 172 23.07 0.62 -2.47
N THR A 173 24.34 0.24 -2.62
CA THR A 173 24.81 -1.13 -2.35
C THR A 173 24.71 -1.51 -0.86
N ALA A 174 24.49 -0.53 0.03
CA ALA A 174 24.38 -0.73 1.48
C ALA A 174 22.97 -1.03 1.99
N ILE A 175 21.95 -0.83 1.17
CA ILE A 175 20.54 -0.98 1.56
C ILE A 175 19.84 -1.89 0.55
N ARG A 176 19.01 -2.82 1.04
CA ARG A 176 18.17 -3.64 0.17
C ARG A 176 17.27 -2.74 -0.67
N PRO A 177 17.35 -2.82 -2.01
CA PRO A 177 16.56 -1.95 -2.87
C PRO A 177 15.06 -2.27 -2.71
N PRO A 178 14.19 -1.26 -2.84
CA PRO A 178 12.75 -1.48 -2.94
C PRO A 178 12.42 -2.41 -4.10
N LEU A 179 11.41 -3.25 -3.90
CA LEU A 179 10.83 -4.09 -4.96
C LEU A 179 9.71 -3.29 -5.61
N VAL A 180 9.90 -2.95 -6.88
CA VAL A 180 8.94 -2.14 -7.66
C VAL A 180 8.20 -3.03 -8.64
N THR A 181 6.90 -3.07 -8.51
CA THR A 181 5.99 -3.77 -9.41
C THR A 181 5.42 -2.79 -10.43
N TRP A 182 5.38 -3.19 -11.69
CA TRP A 182 4.94 -2.35 -12.81
C TRP A 182 3.63 -2.86 -13.42
N ALA A 183 2.89 -1.95 -14.02
CA ALA A 183 1.77 -2.25 -14.93
C ALA A 183 1.84 -1.31 -16.14
N ASN A 184 1.11 -1.66 -17.19
CA ASN A 184 1.07 -0.87 -18.42
C ASN A 184 -0.35 -0.43 -18.75
N HIS A 185 -0.53 0.85 -19.05
CA HIS A 185 -1.76 1.41 -19.62
C HIS A 185 -1.39 2.59 -20.54
N GLY A 186 -1.10 2.30 -21.80
CA GLY A 186 -0.51 3.24 -22.74
C GLY A 186 0.98 3.51 -22.49
N GLU A 187 1.39 3.57 -21.25
CA GLU A 187 2.78 3.59 -20.79
C GLU A 187 2.93 2.80 -19.49
N ASP A 188 4.17 2.51 -19.11
CA ASP A 188 4.46 1.83 -17.85
C ASP A 188 4.30 2.80 -16.67
N PHE A 189 3.75 2.28 -15.57
CA PHE A 189 3.62 3.00 -14.31
C PHE A 189 3.85 2.06 -13.12
N VAL A 190 4.22 2.62 -11.97
CA VAL A 190 4.44 1.88 -10.73
C VAL A 190 3.09 1.41 -10.20
N ALA A 191 2.89 0.10 -10.16
CA ALA A 191 1.65 -0.55 -9.70
C ALA A 191 1.69 -0.94 -8.23
N ALA A 192 2.89 -1.23 -7.68
CA ALA A 192 3.10 -1.46 -6.25
C ALA A 192 4.58 -1.25 -5.89
N VAL A 193 4.82 -1.01 -4.61
CA VAL A 193 6.17 -0.91 -4.03
C VAL A 193 6.20 -1.67 -2.71
N GLU A 194 7.31 -2.38 -2.47
CA GLU A 194 7.63 -3.03 -1.20
C GLU A 194 9.01 -2.53 -0.75
N ASN A 195 9.07 -1.82 0.36
CA ASN A 195 10.30 -1.24 0.89
C ASN A 195 10.37 -1.38 2.43
N GLY A 196 10.89 -2.49 2.91
CA GLY A 196 10.91 -2.79 4.34
C GLY A 196 9.48 -2.84 4.91
N ALA A 197 9.21 -2.03 5.92
CA ALA A 197 7.90 -1.94 6.55
C ALA A 197 6.87 -1.16 5.71
N LEU A 198 7.27 -0.50 4.62
CA LEU A 198 6.37 0.28 3.76
C LEU A 198 6.02 -0.50 2.50
N SER A 199 4.75 -0.79 2.35
CA SER A 199 4.16 -1.36 1.14
C SER A 199 3.09 -0.45 0.57
N ALA A 200 2.90 -0.46 -0.75
CA ALA A 200 1.82 0.29 -1.36
C ALA A 200 1.36 -0.32 -2.68
N THR A 201 0.09 -0.09 -3.05
CA THR A 201 -0.52 -0.53 -4.30
C THR A 201 -1.26 0.63 -4.97
N GLN A 202 -1.08 0.79 -6.29
CA GLN A 202 -1.88 1.72 -7.10
C GLN A 202 -3.27 1.16 -7.38
N PHE A 203 -3.39 -0.15 -7.50
CA PHE A 203 -4.67 -0.82 -7.61
C PHE A 203 -5.37 -0.92 -6.24
N HIS A 204 -6.64 -1.28 -6.29
CA HIS A 204 -7.49 -1.46 -5.12
C HIS A 204 -7.58 -2.95 -4.75
N PRO A 205 -6.78 -3.47 -3.80
CA PRO A 205 -6.91 -4.86 -3.37
C PRO A 205 -8.29 -5.16 -2.81
N GLU A 206 -8.94 -4.19 -2.14
CA GLU A 206 -10.29 -4.32 -1.60
C GLU A 206 -11.39 -4.44 -2.66
N LYS A 207 -11.05 -4.17 -3.96
CA LYS A 207 -11.93 -4.33 -5.12
C LYS A 207 -11.49 -5.44 -6.06
N SER A 208 -10.38 -6.11 -5.76
CA SER A 208 -9.73 -7.08 -6.65
C SER A 208 -10.11 -8.54 -6.34
N GLY A 209 -11.21 -8.78 -5.63
CA GLY A 209 -11.72 -10.13 -5.36
C GLY A 209 -10.72 -11.01 -4.59
N ASP A 210 -10.53 -12.24 -5.05
CA ASP A 210 -9.66 -13.21 -4.38
C ASP A 210 -8.18 -12.86 -4.57
N ALA A 211 -7.80 -12.28 -5.71
CA ALA A 211 -6.44 -11.77 -5.96
C ALA A 211 -6.07 -10.68 -4.96
N GLY A 212 -6.97 -9.71 -4.75
CA GLY A 212 -6.78 -8.67 -3.76
C GLY A 212 -6.76 -9.20 -2.32
N ALA A 213 -7.60 -10.19 -2.02
CA ALA A 213 -7.57 -10.86 -0.72
C ALA A 213 -6.25 -11.61 -0.49
N ALA A 214 -5.63 -12.17 -1.54
CA ALA A 214 -4.31 -12.79 -1.45
C ALA A 214 -3.22 -11.75 -1.12
N VAL A 215 -3.21 -10.61 -1.80
CA VAL A 215 -2.29 -9.49 -1.52
C VAL A 215 -2.43 -9.02 -0.06
N LEU A 216 -3.66 -8.81 0.42
CA LEU A 216 -3.89 -8.39 1.80
C LEU A 216 -3.46 -9.45 2.81
N ARG A 217 -3.70 -10.75 2.55
CA ARG A 217 -3.17 -11.84 3.41
C ARG A 217 -1.65 -11.88 3.42
N ASN A 218 -1.01 -11.69 2.28
CA ASN A 218 0.44 -11.67 2.19
C ASN A 218 1.00 -10.51 3.00
N TRP A 219 0.42 -9.30 2.88
CA TRP A 219 0.81 -8.15 3.69
C TRP A 219 0.60 -8.40 5.20
N LEU A 220 -0.53 -9.01 5.60
CA LEU A 220 -0.78 -9.35 7.01
C LEU A 220 0.25 -10.34 7.58
N ARG A 221 0.80 -11.24 6.78
CA ARG A 221 1.89 -12.14 7.23
C ARG A 221 3.15 -11.35 7.57
N ASP A 222 3.47 -10.30 6.80
CA ASP A 222 4.61 -9.43 7.07
C ASP A 222 4.37 -8.57 8.34
N VAL A 223 3.10 -8.32 8.70
CA VAL A 223 2.72 -7.59 9.93
C VAL A 223 2.91 -8.43 11.18
N VAL A 224 2.66 -9.74 11.09
CA VAL A 224 2.70 -10.68 12.23
C VAL A 224 4.08 -11.32 12.38
N GLY A 225 4.89 -11.32 11.30
CA GLY A 225 6.22 -11.95 11.22
C GLY A 225 7.25 -11.31 12.03
#